data_e3fd89ce6de855e16797c3c510b3a4e9
#
_entry.id   e3fd89ce6de855e16797c3c510b3a4e9
#
_cell.length_a   1.000
_cell.length_b   1.000
_cell.length_c   1.000
_cell.angle_alpha   90.00
_cell.angle_beta   90.00
_cell.angle_gamma   90.00
#
_symmetry.space_group_name_H-M   'P 1'
#
loop_
_entity.id
_entity.type
_entity.pdbx_description
1 polymer ?
#
loop_
_entity_poly.entity_id
_entity_poly.type
_entity_poly.pdbx_seq_one_letter_code
_entity_poly.pdbx_strand_id
1 'polypeptide(L)'
;KHPLSLRTFMNKSDQSYTVTPGTAATLRVDLTDAAAARGDVACASHIGLRHETNQDAAALGIDGSGHHIVLVVADGVSSTEGAEECARVASHTARDYLAATMDQGLPINDDDTVTLFERTFQKAHEAVVSGSGPIGACTLAAAVATHDRIVVGNIGDTRTYWFPDDGDPIRLSIDDSMAQAQMDLGLSREEAERGIGAHAITKWIGASATDVAPRVMAYQPQQSGWLLVCSDGLWNHVPDAGDFALLMADLVSKAHTDDHGHASPAGVADGLIAYANNCGGHDNITVALWRRDS
;
A
#
# COMPACT_ATOMS: atom_id res chain seq x y z
N LYS A 1 18.16 8.57 -26.93
CA LYS A 1 17.57 9.20 -25.74
C LYS A 1 17.63 8.13 -24.66
N HIS A 2 18.53 8.30 -23.71
CA HIS A 2 18.77 7.33 -22.63
C HIS A 2 17.65 7.40 -21.59
N PRO A 3 17.21 6.28 -21.01
CA PRO A 3 16.32 6.31 -19.87
C PRO A 3 17.10 6.87 -18.66
N LEU A 4 16.53 7.85 -18.00
CA LEU A 4 17.06 8.43 -16.77
C LEU A 4 16.97 7.39 -15.65
N SER A 5 18.10 6.95 -15.12
CA SER A 5 18.15 6.15 -13.92
C SER A 5 17.79 7.03 -12.72
N LEU A 6 16.71 6.70 -12.05
CA LEU A 6 16.36 7.29 -10.76
C LEU A 6 17.40 6.84 -9.72
N ARG A 7 18.23 7.76 -9.26
CA ARG A 7 19.10 7.53 -8.10
C ARG A 7 18.43 8.13 -6.88
N THR A 8 18.09 7.27 -5.93
CA THR A 8 17.61 7.69 -4.61
C THR A 8 18.77 8.26 -3.80
N PHE A 9 18.67 9.51 -3.37
CA PHE A 9 19.65 10.13 -2.48
C PHE A 9 19.07 10.19 -1.06
N MET A 10 19.76 9.58 -0.11
CA MET A 10 19.45 9.70 1.32
C MET A 10 19.86 11.08 1.83
N ASN A 11 18.93 11.83 2.40
CA ASN A 11 19.26 12.98 3.23
C ASN A 11 19.21 12.54 4.70
N LYS A 12 20.36 12.59 5.38
CA LYS A 12 20.54 12.05 6.74
C LYS A 12 19.80 12.80 7.86
N SER A 13 19.11 13.89 7.56
CA SER A 13 18.41 14.72 8.56
C SER A 13 16.88 14.62 8.51
N ASP A 14 16.32 14.04 7.45
CA ASP A 14 14.89 13.80 7.30
C ASP A 14 14.71 12.36 6.86
N GLN A 15 13.94 11.57 7.57
CA GLN A 15 13.64 10.17 7.25
C GLN A 15 12.69 10.03 6.04
N SER A 16 12.59 11.06 5.21
CA SER A 16 11.83 11.07 3.97
C SER A 16 12.77 11.00 2.78
N TYR A 17 12.48 10.12 1.84
CA TYR A 17 13.20 10.03 0.57
C TYR A 17 12.61 11.00 -0.44
N THR A 18 13.45 11.92 -0.93
CA THR A 18 13.08 12.79 -2.05
C THR A 18 13.78 12.30 -3.31
N VAL A 19 13.01 11.88 -4.32
CA VAL A 19 13.55 11.67 -5.65
C VAL A 19 13.68 13.03 -6.33
N THR A 20 14.90 13.42 -6.69
CA THR A 20 15.12 14.65 -7.45
C THR A 20 14.78 14.39 -8.92
N PRO A 21 13.77 15.02 -9.49
CA PRO A 21 13.27 14.70 -10.80
C PRO A 21 13.91 15.53 -11.89
N GLY A 22 13.96 14.94 -13.06
CA GLY A 22 13.84 15.73 -14.27
C GLY A 22 12.42 16.25 -14.53
N THR A 23 11.38 15.84 -13.77
CA THR A 23 9.99 16.34 -13.85
C THR A 23 9.17 15.83 -12.66
N ALA A 24 8.66 16.75 -11.87
CA ALA A 24 7.45 16.71 -11.02
C ALA A 24 6.99 15.37 -10.37
N ALA A 25 7.91 14.58 -9.80
CA ALA A 25 7.54 13.47 -8.93
C ALA A 25 7.87 13.86 -7.49
N THR A 26 6.87 14.00 -6.63
CA THR A 26 7.09 14.16 -5.20
C THR A 26 6.91 12.80 -4.56
N LEU A 27 8.00 12.17 -4.14
CA LEU A 27 7.96 10.91 -3.42
C LEU A 27 7.66 11.21 -1.94
N ARG A 28 6.53 10.74 -1.44
CA ARG A 28 6.18 10.76 -0.01
C ARG A 28 6.23 9.35 0.53
N VAL A 29 7.44 8.90 0.74
CA VAL A 29 7.74 7.57 1.28
C VAL A 29 8.48 7.75 2.58
N ASP A 30 7.97 7.19 3.65
CA ASP A 30 8.63 7.15 4.94
C ASP A 30 9.12 5.74 5.25
N LEU A 31 10.44 5.60 5.36
CA LEU A 31 11.11 4.36 5.72
C LEU A 31 11.77 4.51 7.08
N THR A 32 11.57 3.57 7.99
CA THR A 32 12.45 3.49 9.15
C THR A 32 13.86 3.12 8.71
N ASP A 33 14.89 3.52 9.46
CA ASP A 33 16.30 3.17 9.13
C ASP A 33 16.49 1.66 8.96
N ALA A 34 15.78 0.85 9.76
CA ALA A 34 15.81 -0.60 9.67
C ALA A 34 15.20 -1.11 8.34
N ALA A 35 14.08 -0.55 7.90
CA ALA A 35 13.47 -0.90 6.61
C ALA A 35 14.34 -0.48 5.43
N ALA A 36 14.96 0.70 5.51
CA ALA A 36 15.88 1.18 4.48
C ALA A 36 17.14 0.32 4.31
N ALA A 37 17.58 -0.37 5.37
CA ALA A 37 18.73 -1.25 5.36
C ALA A 37 18.45 -2.64 4.78
N ARG A 38 17.16 -3.02 4.62
CA ARG A 38 16.76 -4.31 4.05
C ARG A 38 16.71 -4.24 2.53
N GLY A 39 17.16 -5.32 1.91
CA GLY A 39 17.08 -5.47 0.45
C GLY A 39 15.78 -6.09 -0.07
N ASP A 40 14.90 -6.57 0.84
CA ASP A 40 13.69 -7.33 0.53
C ASP A 40 12.39 -6.50 0.57
N VAL A 41 12.46 -5.19 0.89
CA VAL A 41 11.33 -4.28 0.91
C VAL A 41 11.58 -3.06 0.02
N ALA A 42 10.53 -2.52 -0.56
CA ALA A 42 10.57 -1.24 -1.26
C ALA A 42 9.20 -0.58 -1.28
N CYS A 43 9.19 0.73 -1.46
CA CYS A 43 7.99 1.44 -1.88
C CYS A 43 8.35 2.54 -2.89
N ALA A 44 7.37 2.89 -3.72
CA ALA A 44 7.45 3.97 -4.66
C ALA A 44 6.10 4.69 -4.76
N SER A 45 6.15 5.99 -4.97
CA SER A 45 4.96 6.81 -5.17
C SER A 45 5.22 7.83 -6.28
N HIS A 46 4.22 8.08 -7.11
CA HIS A 46 4.29 9.01 -8.22
C HIS A 46 2.98 9.79 -8.36
N ILE A 47 3.09 11.08 -8.67
CA ILE A 47 1.95 11.98 -8.82
C ILE A 47 1.00 11.61 -9.98
N GLY A 48 1.41 10.69 -10.85
CA GLY A 48 0.70 10.42 -12.10
C GLY A 48 1.05 11.44 -13.19
N LEU A 49 0.20 11.50 -14.24
CA LEU A 49 0.41 12.42 -15.37
C LEU A 49 -0.66 13.51 -15.46
N ARG A 50 -1.64 13.53 -14.55
CA ARG A 50 -2.80 14.43 -14.60
C ARG A 50 -3.01 15.27 -13.35
N HIS A 51 -2.42 14.90 -12.23
CA HIS A 51 -2.55 15.60 -10.96
C HIS A 51 -1.42 16.61 -10.75
N GLU A 52 -1.70 17.68 -10.01
CA GLU A 52 -0.72 18.71 -9.61
C GLU A 52 -0.12 18.39 -8.23
N THR A 53 -0.79 17.58 -7.44
CA THR A 53 -0.38 17.13 -6.10
C THR A 53 -0.44 15.62 -5.98
N ASN A 54 0.49 15.05 -5.22
CA ASN A 54 0.42 13.66 -4.82
C ASN A 54 -0.27 13.57 -3.46
N GLN A 55 -1.48 13.03 -3.43
CA GLN A 55 -2.30 12.86 -2.25
C GLN A 55 -2.17 11.47 -1.61
N ASP A 56 -1.42 10.57 -2.26
CA ASP A 56 -1.06 9.28 -1.71
C ASP A 56 0.10 9.38 -0.70
N ALA A 57 0.17 8.43 0.20
CA ALA A 57 1.31 8.24 1.09
C ALA A 57 1.59 6.75 1.30
N ALA A 58 2.86 6.40 1.47
CA ALA A 58 3.29 5.08 1.91
C ALA A 58 4.23 5.17 3.10
N ALA A 59 4.18 4.18 3.97
CA ALA A 59 5.08 4.05 5.10
C ALA A 59 5.52 2.59 5.25
N LEU A 60 6.83 2.38 5.40
CA LEU A 60 7.42 1.08 5.69
C LEU A 60 8.02 1.07 7.08
N GLY A 61 7.86 -0.01 7.81
CA GLY A 61 8.42 -0.20 9.13
C GLY A 61 8.91 -1.63 9.34
N ILE A 62 9.79 -1.77 10.33
CA ILE A 62 10.26 -3.05 10.83
C ILE A 62 10.28 -2.94 12.35
N ASP A 63 9.84 -3.98 13.03
CA ASP A 63 9.94 -4.07 14.48
C ASP A 63 11.40 -4.13 14.96
N GLY A 64 11.64 -3.91 16.24
CA GLY A 64 12.99 -3.95 16.83
C GLY A 64 13.69 -5.32 16.71
N SER A 65 12.94 -6.40 16.51
CA SER A 65 13.50 -7.74 16.27
C SER A 65 13.95 -7.96 14.83
N GLY A 66 13.47 -7.16 13.88
CA GLY A 66 13.72 -7.32 12.46
C GLY A 66 12.92 -8.44 11.78
N HIS A 67 11.95 -9.05 12.48
CA HIS A 67 11.18 -10.18 11.96
C HIS A 67 9.81 -9.79 11.39
N HIS A 68 9.24 -8.67 11.86
CA HIS A 68 7.94 -8.19 11.39
C HIS A 68 8.14 -7.00 10.45
N ILE A 69 7.58 -7.11 9.27
CA ILE A 69 7.61 -6.07 8.25
C ILE A 69 6.22 -5.43 8.22
N VAL A 70 6.19 -4.11 8.23
CA VAL A 70 4.97 -3.32 8.16
C VAL A 70 4.96 -2.54 6.84
N LEU A 71 3.94 -2.78 6.02
CA LEU A 71 3.68 -2.04 4.78
C LEU A 71 2.37 -1.28 4.96
N VAL A 72 2.38 0.02 4.69
CA VAL A 72 1.17 0.84 4.75
C VAL A 72 1.09 1.73 3.51
N VAL A 73 -0.10 1.79 2.91
CA VAL A 73 -0.44 2.72 1.83
C VAL A 73 -1.77 3.39 2.18
N ALA A 74 -1.82 4.69 1.97
CA ALA A 74 -3.02 5.51 2.11
C ALA A 74 -3.19 6.35 0.84
N ASP A 75 -4.42 6.41 0.33
CA ASP A 75 -4.81 7.16 -0.85
C ASP A 75 -5.75 8.29 -0.41
N GLY A 76 -5.36 9.52 -0.69
CA GLY A 76 -6.09 10.71 -0.28
C GLY A 76 -7.29 10.98 -1.17
N VAL A 77 -8.47 11.15 -0.56
CA VAL A 77 -9.72 11.45 -1.29
C VAL A 77 -9.66 12.84 -1.90
N SER A 78 -9.41 12.93 -3.22
CA SER A 78 -9.13 14.17 -3.97
C SER A 78 -10.20 15.26 -3.84
N SER A 79 -11.44 14.90 -3.53
CA SER A 79 -12.54 15.85 -3.30
C SER A 79 -12.49 16.54 -1.93
N THR A 80 -11.52 16.22 -1.07
CA THR A 80 -11.39 16.76 0.29
C THR A 80 -10.13 17.62 0.42
N GLU A 81 -10.25 18.79 1.06
CA GLU A 81 -9.10 19.61 1.39
C GLU A 81 -8.27 18.95 2.48
N GLY A 82 -6.95 18.87 2.31
CA GLY A 82 -6.05 18.23 3.26
C GLY A 82 -5.93 16.71 3.08
N ALA A 83 -6.37 16.13 1.97
CA ALA A 83 -6.26 14.70 1.65
C ALA A 83 -4.81 14.20 1.74
N GLU A 84 -3.85 14.97 1.22
CA GLU A 84 -2.42 14.69 1.27
C GLU A 84 -1.90 14.53 2.70
N GLU A 85 -2.23 15.46 3.59
CA GLU A 85 -1.82 15.40 4.99
C GLU A 85 -2.55 14.29 5.74
N CYS A 86 -3.83 14.05 5.42
CA CYS A 86 -4.60 12.93 5.95
C CYS A 86 -3.91 11.59 5.63
N ALA A 87 -3.58 11.34 4.37
CA ALA A 87 -2.91 10.13 3.94
C ALA A 87 -1.55 9.95 4.63
N ARG A 88 -0.77 11.04 4.73
CA ARG A 88 0.52 11.04 5.39
C ARG A 88 0.40 10.71 6.89
N VAL A 89 -0.46 11.40 7.63
CA VAL A 89 -0.64 11.17 9.07
C VAL A 89 -1.18 9.78 9.34
N ALA A 90 -2.17 9.33 8.56
CA ALA A 90 -2.77 8.03 8.73
C ALA A 90 -1.74 6.90 8.52
N SER A 91 -0.99 6.94 7.41
CA SER A 91 -0.01 5.89 7.06
C SER A 91 1.13 5.83 8.09
N HIS A 92 1.68 6.97 8.51
CA HIS A 92 2.76 7.01 9.50
C HIS A 92 2.30 6.51 10.86
N THR A 93 1.11 6.97 11.33
CA THR A 93 0.57 6.53 12.63
C THR A 93 0.30 5.03 12.64
N ALA A 94 -0.28 4.48 11.57
CA ALA A 94 -0.53 3.05 11.46
C ALA A 94 0.77 2.25 11.49
N ARG A 95 1.79 2.64 10.70
CA ARG A 95 3.10 2.02 10.69
C ARG A 95 3.74 2.03 12.07
N ASP A 96 3.81 3.20 12.72
CA ASP A 96 4.49 3.36 14.01
C ASP A 96 3.82 2.53 15.10
N TYR A 97 2.48 2.54 15.14
CA TYR A 97 1.74 1.76 16.11
C TYR A 97 1.91 0.25 15.91
N LEU A 98 1.85 -0.23 14.66
CA LEU A 98 2.08 -1.64 14.33
C LEU A 98 3.52 -2.04 14.67
N ALA A 99 4.53 -1.31 14.20
CA ALA A 99 5.93 -1.64 14.45
C ALA A 99 6.25 -1.70 15.96
N ALA A 100 5.80 -0.72 16.74
CA ALA A 100 6.00 -0.71 18.20
C ALA A 100 5.26 -1.85 18.90
N THR A 101 4.12 -2.29 18.39
CA THR A 101 3.35 -3.39 19.00
C THR A 101 3.96 -4.74 18.67
N MET A 102 4.55 -4.87 17.47
CA MET A 102 5.20 -6.10 17.02
C MET A 102 6.44 -6.47 17.83
N ASP A 103 7.04 -5.56 18.57
CA ASP A 103 8.10 -5.87 19.53
C ASP A 103 7.66 -6.87 20.60
N GLN A 104 6.34 -7.00 20.82
CA GLN A 104 5.74 -7.99 21.71
C GLN A 104 5.30 -9.29 20.98
N GLY A 105 5.51 -9.36 19.68
CA GLY A 105 5.09 -10.44 18.78
C GLY A 105 3.69 -10.23 18.18
N LEU A 106 3.50 -10.76 16.98
CA LEU A 106 2.19 -10.77 16.33
C LEU A 106 1.23 -11.68 17.13
N PRO A 107 -0.01 -11.24 17.45
CA PRO A 107 -0.97 -12.08 18.10
C PRO A 107 -1.20 -13.41 17.37
N ILE A 108 -1.25 -14.51 18.12
CA ILE A 108 -1.38 -15.85 17.54
C ILE A 108 -2.83 -16.15 17.12
N ASN A 109 -3.80 -15.64 17.90
CA ASN A 109 -5.20 -15.86 17.61
C ASN A 109 -5.80 -14.72 16.77
N ASP A 110 -6.88 -15.05 16.05
CA ASP A 110 -7.49 -14.13 15.11
C ASP A 110 -8.21 -12.97 15.80
N ASP A 111 -8.84 -13.18 16.97
CA ASP A 111 -9.56 -12.14 17.71
C ASP A 111 -8.62 -11.02 18.19
N ASP A 112 -7.47 -11.39 18.78
CA ASP A 112 -6.46 -10.41 19.19
C ASP A 112 -5.83 -9.70 17.98
N THR A 113 -5.70 -10.41 16.86
CA THR A 113 -5.22 -9.84 15.61
C THR A 113 -6.20 -8.80 15.06
N VAL A 114 -7.49 -9.10 15.04
CA VAL A 114 -8.55 -8.14 14.65
C VAL A 114 -8.51 -6.93 15.57
N THR A 115 -8.47 -7.15 16.89
CA THR A 115 -8.41 -6.08 17.90
C THR A 115 -7.18 -5.18 17.68
N LEU A 116 -6.02 -5.74 17.35
CA LEU A 116 -4.82 -4.95 17.03
C LEU A 116 -5.04 -4.04 15.84
N PHE A 117 -5.59 -4.57 14.75
CA PHE A 117 -5.85 -3.77 13.55
C PHE A 117 -6.94 -2.72 13.78
N GLU A 118 -8.02 -3.04 14.51
CA GLU A 118 -9.03 -2.06 14.91
C GLU A 118 -8.40 -0.90 15.69
N ARG A 119 -7.54 -1.19 16.66
CA ARG A 119 -6.81 -0.15 17.41
C ARG A 119 -5.87 0.65 16.54
N THR A 120 -5.20 0.02 15.60
CA THR A 120 -4.30 0.69 14.65
C THR A 120 -5.05 1.72 13.81
N PHE A 121 -6.17 1.31 13.23
CA PHE A 121 -6.98 2.20 12.39
C PHE A 121 -7.67 3.29 13.19
N GLN A 122 -8.12 2.97 14.41
CA GLN A 122 -8.64 3.96 15.34
C GLN A 122 -7.57 5.01 15.71
N LYS A 123 -6.32 4.59 15.98
CA LYS A 123 -5.20 5.50 16.24
C LYS A 123 -4.86 6.39 15.06
N ALA A 124 -4.84 5.81 13.85
CA ALA A 124 -4.64 6.58 12.63
C ALA A 124 -5.74 7.65 12.46
N HIS A 125 -7.00 7.28 12.67
CA HIS A 125 -8.13 8.21 12.63
C HIS A 125 -8.02 9.32 13.69
N GLU A 126 -7.75 8.97 14.94
CA GLU A 126 -7.56 9.94 16.03
C GLU A 126 -6.45 10.95 15.72
N ALA A 127 -5.32 10.48 15.16
CA ALA A 127 -4.20 11.34 14.78
C ALA A 127 -4.59 12.33 13.67
N VAL A 128 -5.31 11.86 12.66
CA VAL A 128 -5.83 12.72 11.58
C VAL A 128 -6.79 13.77 12.13
N VAL A 129 -7.77 13.37 12.94
CA VAL A 129 -8.81 14.27 13.45
C VAL A 129 -8.27 15.26 14.48
N SER A 130 -7.22 14.93 15.21
CA SER A 130 -6.58 15.82 16.19
C SER A 130 -5.62 16.84 15.58
N GLY A 131 -5.34 16.75 14.28
CA GLY A 131 -4.48 17.69 13.56
C GLY A 131 -5.05 19.11 13.52
N SER A 132 -4.18 20.10 13.34
CA SER A 132 -4.52 21.54 13.33
C SER A 132 -4.63 22.08 11.90
N GLY A 133 -5.48 21.56 11.07
CA GLY A 133 -5.62 22.01 9.67
C GLY A 133 -6.89 21.48 9.03
N PRO A 134 -7.07 21.68 7.72
CA PRO A 134 -8.12 21.01 6.99
C PRO A 134 -7.98 19.49 7.17
N ILE A 135 -9.05 18.86 7.59
CA ILE A 135 -9.07 17.42 7.86
C ILE A 135 -9.66 16.74 6.63
N GLY A 136 -8.77 16.28 5.77
CA GLY A 136 -9.13 15.52 4.60
C GLY A 136 -9.69 14.14 4.92
N ALA A 137 -9.82 13.34 3.88
CA ALA A 137 -10.15 11.93 3.99
C ALA A 137 -9.13 11.11 3.19
N CYS A 138 -8.89 9.87 3.61
CA CYS A 138 -8.07 8.92 2.87
C CYS A 138 -8.54 7.48 3.07
N THR A 139 -8.20 6.62 2.15
CA THR A 139 -8.20 5.17 2.36
C THR A 139 -7.02 4.79 3.26
N LEU A 140 -7.00 3.57 3.75
CA LEU A 140 -5.85 3.04 4.48
C LEU A 140 -5.78 1.52 4.31
N ALA A 141 -4.66 1.01 3.83
CA ALA A 141 -4.34 -0.41 3.87
C ALA A 141 -3.01 -0.60 4.60
N ALA A 142 -3.01 -1.52 5.55
CA ALA A 142 -1.84 -1.88 6.34
C ALA A 142 -1.65 -3.40 6.33
N ALA A 143 -0.41 -3.84 6.14
CA ALA A 143 -0.04 -5.25 6.22
C ALA A 143 1.10 -5.43 7.22
N VAL A 144 1.00 -6.46 8.05
CA VAL A 144 2.11 -6.98 8.85
C VAL A 144 2.48 -8.34 8.30
N ALA A 145 3.73 -8.51 7.93
CA ALA A 145 4.24 -9.75 7.36
C ALA A 145 5.39 -10.31 8.20
N THR A 146 5.33 -11.62 8.42
CA THR A 146 6.43 -12.46 8.90
C THR A 146 6.71 -13.53 7.87
N HIS A 147 7.75 -14.35 8.11
CA HIS A 147 8.00 -15.51 7.25
C HIS A 147 6.78 -16.44 7.13
N ASP A 148 6.00 -16.61 8.20
CA ASP A 148 4.95 -17.64 8.27
C ASP A 148 3.52 -17.07 8.20
N ARG A 149 3.36 -15.76 8.33
CA ARG A 149 2.02 -15.15 8.41
C ARG A 149 2.00 -13.74 7.83
N ILE A 150 0.95 -13.44 7.10
CA ILE A 150 0.60 -12.11 6.62
C ILE A 150 -0.75 -11.75 7.24
N VAL A 151 -0.86 -10.56 7.82
CA VAL A 151 -2.13 -10.00 8.28
C VAL A 151 -2.33 -8.65 7.60
N VAL A 152 -3.52 -8.46 7.07
CA VAL A 152 -3.90 -7.26 6.33
C VAL A 152 -5.13 -6.66 6.96
N GLY A 153 -5.14 -5.34 7.10
CA GLY A 153 -6.35 -4.57 7.40
C GLY A 153 -6.53 -3.47 6.37
N ASN A 154 -7.76 -3.20 5.95
CA ASN A 154 -8.03 -2.11 5.03
C ASN A 154 -9.36 -1.39 5.31
N ILE A 155 -9.38 -0.10 4.97
CA ILE A 155 -10.55 0.78 4.83
C ILE A 155 -10.43 1.48 3.48
N GLY A 156 -11.51 1.47 2.69
CA GLY A 156 -11.52 1.99 1.32
C GLY A 156 -11.15 0.93 0.30
N ASP A 157 -10.55 1.34 -0.79
CA ASP A 157 -10.24 0.50 -1.95
C ASP A 157 -8.75 0.43 -2.31
N THR A 158 -7.88 0.86 -1.40
CA THR A 158 -6.45 0.51 -1.45
C THR A 158 -6.32 -1.00 -1.24
N ARG A 159 -5.61 -1.68 -2.14
CA ARG A 159 -5.61 -3.14 -2.20
C ARG A 159 -4.30 -3.76 -1.76
N THR A 160 -4.40 -5.00 -1.26
CA THR A 160 -3.27 -5.85 -0.91
C THR A 160 -3.37 -7.18 -1.65
N TYR A 161 -2.24 -7.60 -2.24
CA TYR A 161 -2.12 -8.84 -3.00
C TYR A 161 -0.95 -9.67 -2.53
N TRP A 162 -1.11 -10.98 -2.59
CA TRP A 162 -0.04 -11.96 -2.52
C TRP A 162 0.16 -12.61 -3.89
N PHE A 163 1.36 -12.54 -4.42
CA PHE A 163 1.77 -13.19 -5.65
C PHE A 163 2.79 -14.29 -5.30
N PRO A 164 2.36 -15.56 -5.21
CA PRO A 164 3.28 -16.66 -5.00
C PRO A 164 4.16 -16.85 -6.25
N ASP A 165 5.37 -17.36 -6.05
CA ASP A 165 6.27 -17.66 -7.18
C ASP A 165 5.70 -18.76 -8.09
N ASP A 166 4.88 -19.66 -7.53
CA ASP A 166 4.16 -20.69 -8.25
C ASP A 166 2.72 -20.76 -7.74
N GLY A 167 1.76 -20.61 -8.64
CA GLY A 167 0.34 -20.65 -8.34
C GLY A 167 -0.40 -19.33 -8.61
N ASP A 168 -1.67 -19.30 -8.19
CA ASP A 168 -2.57 -18.21 -8.47
C ASP A 168 -2.36 -17.04 -7.48
N PRO A 169 -2.45 -15.78 -7.93
CA PRO A 169 -2.40 -14.62 -7.07
C PRO A 169 -3.63 -14.56 -6.16
N ILE A 170 -3.46 -13.99 -4.98
CA ILE A 170 -4.51 -13.84 -3.98
C ILE A 170 -4.67 -12.38 -3.61
N ARG A 171 -5.87 -11.82 -3.78
CA ARG A 171 -6.20 -10.52 -3.20
C ARG A 171 -6.54 -10.71 -1.72
N LEU A 172 -5.74 -10.09 -0.85
CA LEU A 172 -5.85 -10.18 0.61
C LEU A 172 -6.71 -9.06 1.23
N SER A 173 -7.22 -8.14 0.43
CA SER A 173 -8.11 -7.07 0.87
C SER A 173 -9.48 -7.17 0.19
N ILE A 174 -10.51 -6.63 0.85
CA ILE A 174 -11.85 -6.48 0.29
C ILE A 174 -12.17 -5.00 0.30
N ASP A 175 -12.52 -4.45 -0.87
CA ASP A 175 -12.78 -3.03 -1.00
C ASP A 175 -14.01 -2.59 -0.18
N ASP A 176 -13.96 -1.39 0.38
CA ASP A 176 -15.14 -0.69 0.86
C ASP A 176 -15.62 0.27 -0.24
N SER A 177 -16.28 -0.29 -1.26
CA SER A 177 -16.82 0.43 -2.42
C SER A 177 -18.29 0.12 -2.66
N MET A 178 -18.95 0.96 -3.45
CA MET A 178 -20.35 0.71 -3.85
C MET A 178 -20.50 -0.59 -4.62
N ALA A 179 -19.53 -0.94 -5.49
CA ALA A 179 -19.54 -2.23 -6.20
C ALA A 179 -19.46 -3.40 -5.22
N GLN A 180 -18.57 -3.33 -4.22
CA GLN A 180 -18.47 -4.39 -3.22
C GLN A 180 -19.76 -4.51 -2.40
N ALA A 181 -20.36 -3.39 -1.99
CA ALA A 181 -21.63 -3.41 -1.28
C ALA A 181 -22.75 -4.09 -2.10
N GLN A 182 -22.76 -3.87 -3.42
CA GLN A 182 -23.72 -4.54 -4.32
C GLN A 182 -23.41 -6.05 -4.45
N MET A 183 -22.14 -6.44 -4.53
CA MET A 183 -21.76 -7.86 -4.53
C MET A 183 -22.12 -8.54 -3.21
N ASP A 184 -21.96 -7.89 -2.08
CA ASP A 184 -22.38 -8.40 -0.77
C ASP A 184 -23.92 -8.59 -0.68
N LEU A 185 -24.69 -7.87 -1.50
CA LEU A 185 -26.14 -8.03 -1.68
C LEU A 185 -26.52 -9.08 -2.75
N GLY A 186 -25.52 -9.73 -3.37
CA GLY A 186 -25.71 -10.86 -4.29
C GLY A 186 -25.66 -10.50 -5.78
N LEU A 187 -25.30 -9.28 -6.17
CA LEU A 187 -25.04 -8.97 -7.57
C LEU A 187 -23.74 -9.68 -8.02
N SER A 188 -23.68 -10.05 -9.29
CA SER A 188 -22.43 -10.49 -9.89
C SER A 188 -21.41 -9.33 -9.93
N ARG A 189 -20.12 -9.66 -9.94
CA ARG A 189 -19.06 -8.66 -10.08
C ARG A 189 -19.28 -7.77 -11.31
N GLU A 190 -19.59 -8.38 -12.44
CA GLU A 190 -19.80 -7.69 -13.71
C GLU A 190 -20.96 -6.68 -13.64
N GLU A 191 -22.06 -7.01 -12.97
CA GLU A 191 -23.17 -6.09 -12.77
C GLU A 191 -22.83 -4.97 -11.81
N ALA A 192 -22.16 -5.28 -10.69
CA ALA A 192 -21.78 -4.32 -9.68
C ALA A 192 -20.79 -3.27 -10.20
N GLU A 193 -19.77 -3.71 -10.95
CA GLU A 193 -18.73 -2.82 -11.51
C GLU A 193 -19.24 -1.93 -12.65
N ARG A 194 -20.35 -2.28 -13.33
CA ARG A 194 -20.99 -1.43 -14.34
C ARG A 194 -21.85 -0.30 -13.78
N GLY A 195 -22.13 -0.32 -12.49
CA GLY A 195 -22.98 0.69 -11.84
C GLY A 195 -22.36 2.08 -11.88
N ILE A 196 -23.19 3.11 -12.01
CA ILE A 196 -22.73 4.51 -11.85
C ILE A 196 -22.21 4.67 -10.43
N GLY A 197 -20.96 5.13 -10.30
CA GLY A 197 -20.33 5.30 -8.99
C GLY A 197 -19.86 3.98 -8.34
N ALA A 198 -19.71 2.90 -9.11
CA ALA A 198 -19.27 1.59 -8.62
C ALA A 198 -17.97 1.67 -7.79
N HIS A 199 -17.04 2.52 -8.19
CA HIS A 199 -15.76 2.72 -7.51
C HIS A 199 -15.81 3.77 -6.37
N ALA A 200 -16.98 4.39 -6.09
CA ALA A 200 -17.09 5.29 -4.95
C ALA A 200 -16.88 4.51 -3.65
N ILE A 201 -15.92 4.98 -2.84
CA ILE A 201 -15.63 4.38 -1.54
C ILE A 201 -16.78 4.62 -0.56
N THR A 202 -17.02 3.66 0.33
CA THR A 202 -18.08 3.70 1.35
C THR A 202 -17.53 3.86 2.76
N LYS A 203 -16.22 3.68 2.94
CA LYS A 203 -15.50 3.91 4.20
C LYS A 203 -14.19 4.63 3.94
N TRP A 204 -13.77 5.46 4.89
CA TRP A 204 -12.51 6.21 4.86
C TRP A 204 -12.03 6.58 6.26
N ILE A 205 -10.79 7.03 6.38
CA ILE A 205 -10.22 7.71 7.55
C ILE A 205 -10.41 9.22 7.34
N GLY A 206 -10.88 9.94 8.35
CA GLY A 206 -11.08 11.39 8.28
C GLY A 206 -12.23 11.89 9.17
N ALA A 207 -12.40 13.22 9.30
CA ALA A 207 -13.36 13.82 10.25
C ALA A 207 -14.83 13.42 9.99
N SER A 208 -15.18 13.14 8.75
CA SER A 208 -16.54 12.73 8.38
C SER A 208 -16.77 11.23 8.43
N ALA A 209 -15.76 10.44 8.83
CA ALA A 209 -15.88 9.00 8.95
C ALA A 209 -16.83 8.62 10.11
N THR A 210 -17.76 7.71 9.84
CA THR A 210 -18.72 7.20 10.83
C THR A 210 -18.34 5.80 11.34
N ASP A 211 -17.49 5.11 10.60
CA ASP A 211 -17.00 3.78 10.92
C ASP A 211 -15.55 3.66 10.41
N VAL A 212 -14.64 3.35 11.31
CA VAL A 212 -13.20 3.17 11.03
C VAL A 212 -12.71 1.77 11.43
N ALA A 213 -13.64 0.80 11.59
CA ALA A 213 -13.28 -0.59 11.78
C ALA A 213 -12.79 -1.19 10.46
N PRO A 214 -11.54 -1.68 10.37
CA PRO A 214 -11.02 -2.26 9.14
C PRO A 214 -11.62 -3.64 8.86
N ARG A 215 -11.62 -4.02 7.58
CA ARG A 215 -11.70 -5.43 7.22
C ARG A 215 -10.33 -6.05 7.47
N VAL A 216 -10.29 -7.17 8.20
CA VAL A 216 -9.03 -7.83 8.57
C VAL A 216 -9.00 -9.24 7.98
N MET A 217 -7.88 -9.60 7.36
CA MET A 217 -7.63 -10.92 6.81
C MET A 217 -6.26 -11.42 7.24
N ALA A 218 -6.16 -12.68 7.63
CA ALA A 218 -4.91 -13.38 7.88
C ALA A 218 -4.66 -14.43 6.81
N TYR A 219 -3.41 -14.56 6.38
CA TYR A 219 -2.97 -15.51 5.38
C TYR A 219 -1.65 -16.15 5.79
N GLN A 220 -1.47 -17.43 5.49
CA GLN A 220 -0.23 -18.17 5.75
C GLN A 220 0.41 -18.55 4.40
N PRO A 221 1.43 -17.81 3.95
CA PRO A 221 2.11 -18.12 2.70
C PRO A 221 2.85 -19.47 2.81
N GLN A 222 2.57 -20.35 1.87
CA GLN A 222 3.16 -21.71 1.84
C GLN A 222 4.47 -21.76 1.06
N GLN A 223 4.82 -20.70 0.36
CA GLN A 223 5.98 -20.60 -0.52
C GLN A 223 6.47 -19.17 -0.62
N SER A 224 7.62 -18.97 -1.26
CA SER A 224 8.17 -17.67 -1.60
C SER A 224 7.22 -16.89 -2.53
N GLY A 225 7.34 -15.57 -2.52
CA GLY A 225 6.45 -14.71 -3.30
C GLY A 225 6.58 -13.23 -2.94
N TRP A 226 5.65 -12.45 -3.44
CA TRP A 226 5.61 -11.00 -3.28
C TRP A 226 4.33 -10.54 -2.59
N LEU A 227 4.48 -9.73 -1.54
CA LEU A 227 3.39 -8.98 -0.96
C LEU A 227 3.41 -7.58 -1.56
N LEU A 228 2.26 -7.15 -2.09
CA LEU A 228 2.06 -5.82 -2.66
C LEU A 228 0.88 -5.14 -1.98
N VAL A 229 1.08 -3.91 -1.53
CA VAL A 229 0.01 -2.96 -1.16
C VAL A 229 0.05 -1.82 -2.16
N CYS A 230 -1.09 -1.43 -2.75
CA CYS A 230 -1.13 -0.38 -3.76
C CYS A 230 -2.43 0.43 -3.76
N SER A 231 -2.32 1.71 -4.15
CA SER A 231 -3.47 2.59 -4.42
C SER A 231 -4.16 2.24 -5.74
N ASP A 232 -5.30 2.85 -5.98
CA ASP A 232 -6.14 2.61 -7.15
C ASP A 232 -5.52 3.11 -8.45
N GLY A 233 -4.62 4.08 -8.40
CA GLY A 233 -3.84 4.53 -9.54
C GLY A 233 -2.99 3.44 -10.22
N LEU A 234 -2.74 2.32 -9.52
CA LEU A 234 -2.14 1.14 -10.13
C LEU A 234 -3.20 0.10 -10.51
N TRP A 235 -4.00 -0.39 -9.54
CA TRP A 235 -4.85 -1.56 -9.79
C TRP A 235 -6.01 -1.28 -10.75
N ASN A 236 -6.42 -0.03 -10.94
CA ASN A 236 -7.40 0.35 -11.96
C ASN A 236 -6.95 0.03 -13.39
N HIS A 237 -5.63 -0.04 -13.62
CA HIS A 237 -5.06 -0.40 -14.92
C HIS A 237 -4.89 -1.92 -15.12
N VAL A 238 -5.00 -2.70 -14.05
CA VAL A 238 -4.85 -4.17 -14.07
C VAL A 238 -5.79 -4.79 -13.02
N PRO A 239 -7.13 -4.68 -13.21
CA PRO A 239 -8.11 -5.08 -12.20
C PRO A 239 -8.22 -6.59 -12.02
N ASP A 240 -7.87 -7.38 -13.04
CA ASP A 240 -7.85 -8.84 -12.95
C ASP A 240 -6.58 -9.34 -12.28
N ALA A 241 -6.75 -10.23 -11.29
CA ALA A 241 -5.62 -10.72 -10.51
C ALA A 241 -4.66 -11.61 -11.34
N GLY A 242 -5.19 -12.34 -12.32
CA GLY A 242 -4.36 -13.15 -13.24
C GLY A 242 -3.52 -12.29 -14.16
N ASP A 243 -4.09 -11.23 -14.74
CA ASP A 243 -3.35 -10.27 -15.56
C ASP A 243 -2.30 -9.55 -14.71
N PHE A 244 -2.62 -9.26 -13.44
CA PHE A 244 -1.68 -8.64 -12.51
C PHE A 244 -0.51 -9.59 -12.18
N ALA A 245 -0.76 -10.90 -12.04
CA ALA A 245 0.31 -11.87 -11.85
C ALA A 245 1.25 -11.94 -13.06
N LEU A 246 0.71 -11.86 -14.28
CA LEU A 246 1.52 -11.81 -15.50
C LEU A 246 2.37 -10.54 -15.56
N LEU A 247 1.82 -9.39 -15.18
CA LEU A 247 2.57 -8.14 -15.06
C LEU A 247 3.69 -8.27 -14.01
N MET A 248 3.38 -8.79 -12.82
CA MET A 248 4.38 -8.99 -11.77
C MET A 248 5.52 -9.91 -12.25
N ALA A 249 5.20 -11.04 -12.88
CA ALA A 249 6.21 -11.97 -13.40
C ALA A 249 7.11 -11.32 -14.46
N ASP A 250 6.54 -10.51 -15.37
CA ASP A 250 7.30 -9.77 -16.38
C ASP A 250 8.24 -8.75 -15.73
N LEU A 251 7.76 -7.98 -14.75
CA LEU A 251 8.57 -6.98 -14.05
C LEU A 251 9.68 -7.61 -13.20
N VAL A 252 9.37 -8.69 -12.48
CA VAL A 252 10.36 -9.46 -11.71
C VAL A 252 11.47 -9.99 -12.63
N SER A 253 11.11 -10.51 -13.82
CA SER A 253 12.08 -11.00 -14.80
C SER A 253 13.00 -9.93 -15.37
N LYS A 254 12.57 -8.67 -15.38
CA LYS A 254 13.29 -7.51 -15.93
C LYS A 254 14.03 -6.69 -14.87
N ALA A 255 13.66 -6.85 -13.60
CA ALA A 255 14.29 -6.12 -12.51
C ALA A 255 15.77 -6.50 -12.38
N HIS A 256 16.59 -5.53 -11.96
CA HIS A 256 17.97 -5.84 -11.61
C HIS A 256 17.98 -6.85 -10.46
N THR A 257 18.86 -7.84 -10.56
CA THR A 257 19.05 -8.79 -9.48
C THR A 257 20.07 -8.29 -8.47
N ASP A 258 19.86 -8.63 -7.20
CA ASP A 258 20.84 -8.43 -6.15
C ASP A 258 22.04 -9.41 -6.29
N ASP A 259 23.00 -9.33 -5.36
CA ASP A 259 24.19 -10.19 -5.35
C ASP A 259 23.85 -11.70 -5.18
N HIS A 260 22.61 -12.01 -4.79
CA HIS A 260 22.10 -13.38 -4.63
C HIS A 260 21.24 -13.84 -5.83
N GLY A 261 21.06 -13.00 -6.84
CA GLY A 261 20.28 -13.30 -8.03
C GLY A 261 18.76 -13.07 -7.87
N HIS A 262 18.32 -12.43 -6.77
CA HIS A 262 16.91 -12.10 -6.55
C HIS A 262 16.57 -10.74 -7.19
N ALA A 263 15.37 -10.64 -7.75
CA ALA A 263 14.87 -9.40 -8.31
C ALA A 263 14.76 -8.31 -7.23
N SER A 264 15.30 -7.14 -7.50
CA SER A 264 15.24 -5.99 -6.60
C SER A 264 13.81 -5.50 -6.40
N PRO A 265 13.28 -5.46 -5.17
CA PRO A 265 11.96 -4.88 -4.89
C PRO A 265 11.81 -3.43 -5.39
N ALA A 266 12.86 -2.64 -5.30
CA ALA A 266 12.86 -1.28 -5.83
C ALA A 266 12.68 -1.26 -7.35
N GLY A 267 13.36 -2.15 -8.07
CA GLY A 267 13.21 -2.28 -9.53
C GLY A 267 11.79 -2.72 -9.94
N VAL A 268 11.18 -3.62 -9.17
CA VAL A 268 9.78 -4.03 -9.38
C VAL A 268 8.82 -2.87 -9.09
N ALA A 269 9.02 -2.13 -7.99
CA ALA A 269 8.21 -0.96 -7.64
C ALA A 269 8.27 0.12 -8.74
N ASP A 270 9.47 0.45 -9.23
CA ASP A 270 9.65 1.41 -10.33
C ASP A 270 8.96 0.92 -11.62
N GLY A 271 9.02 -0.38 -11.88
CA GLY A 271 8.35 -1.01 -13.01
C GLY A 271 6.81 -0.88 -12.95
N LEU A 272 6.21 -1.07 -11.76
CA LEU A 272 4.78 -0.90 -11.52
C LEU A 272 4.33 0.55 -11.74
N ILE A 273 5.09 1.52 -11.21
CA ILE A 273 4.84 2.95 -11.43
C ILE A 273 4.92 3.28 -12.94
N ALA A 274 5.96 2.80 -13.61
CA ALA A 274 6.14 3.03 -15.05
C ALA A 274 4.99 2.42 -15.86
N TYR A 275 4.53 1.22 -15.52
CA TYR A 275 3.38 0.58 -16.15
C TYR A 275 2.11 1.43 -16.03
N ALA A 276 1.74 1.86 -14.83
CA ALA A 276 0.55 2.67 -14.62
C ALA A 276 0.62 4.02 -15.36
N ASN A 277 1.78 4.67 -15.36
CA ASN A 277 2.00 5.89 -16.14
C ASN A 277 1.87 5.64 -17.65
N ASN A 278 2.38 4.53 -18.17
CA ASN A 278 2.24 4.14 -19.58
C ASN A 278 0.79 3.84 -19.97
N CYS A 279 -0.04 3.40 -19.03
CA CYS A 279 -1.49 3.23 -19.19
C CYS A 279 -2.26 4.56 -19.12
N GLY A 280 -1.58 5.68 -18.87
CA GLY A 280 -2.15 7.03 -18.91
C GLY A 280 -1.97 7.84 -17.63
N GLY A 281 -1.49 7.23 -16.53
CA GLY A 281 -1.16 7.91 -15.26
C GLY A 281 -2.29 8.80 -14.77
N HIS A 282 -3.50 8.26 -14.70
CA HIS A 282 -4.72 9.04 -14.49
C HIS A 282 -4.85 9.55 -13.07
N ASP A 283 -4.21 8.87 -12.12
CA ASP A 283 -4.22 9.19 -10.69
C ASP A 283 -2.83 9.15 -10.08
N ASN A 284 -2.71 9.48 -8.80
CA ASN A 284 -1.54 9.22 -7.99
C ASN A 284 -1.32 7.70 -7.90
N ILE A 285 -0.08 7.25 -7.95
CA ILE A 285 0.26 5.84 -8.02
C ILE A 285 1.22 5.52 -6.87
N THR A 286 0.81 4.67 -5.95
CA THR A 286 1.63 4.32 -4.79
C THR A 286 1.65 2.82 -4.56
N VAL A 287 2.84 2.27 -4.33
CA VAL A 287 3.06 0.85 -4.10
C VAL A 287 4.03 0.63 -2.93
N ALA A 288 3.79 -0.40 -2.14
CA ALA A 288 4.70 -0.91 -1.14
C ALA A 288 4.84 -2.43 -1.33
N LEU A 289 6.07 -2.93 -1.34
CA LEU A 289 6.42 -4.29 -1.69
C LEU A 289 7.29 -4.94 -0.63
N TRP A 290 7.05 -6.22 -0.40
CA TRP A 290 7.96 -7.11 0.31
C TRP A 290 8.17 -8.40 -0.48
N ARG A 291 9.44 -8.80 -0.61
CA ARG A 291 9.84 -10.11 -1.13
C ARG A 291 10.01 -11.09 0.03
N ARG A 292 9.22 -12.16 0.05
CA ARG A 292 9.44 -13.31 0.93
C ARG A 292 10.24 -14.36 0.17
N ASP A 293 11.43 -14.61 0.64
CA ASP A 293 12.26 -15.74 0.17
C ASP A 293 11.89 -17.04 0.86
N SER A 294 12.44 -18.16 0.37
CA SER A 294 12.15 -19.51 0.84
C SER A 294 12.65 -19.77 2.26
#